data_dc3b71e5e017a6b5a8ab5da486fd88b3
#
_entry.id   dc3b71e5e017a6b5a8ab5da486fd88b3
#
_cell.length_a   1.000
_cell.length_b   1.000
_cell.length_c   1.000
_cell.angle_alpha   90.00
_cell.angle_beta   90.00
_cell.angle_gamma   90.00
#
_symmetry.space_group_name_H-M   'P 1'
#
loop_
_entity.id
_entity.type
_entity.pdbx_description
1 polymer ?
#
loop_
_entity_poly.entity_id
_entity_poly.type
_entity_poly.pdbx_seq_one_letter_code
_entity_poly.pdbx_strand_id
1 'polypeptide(L)'
;MLNSINRYIIKEFLKSLLIVTAVMLSIMLLITLLDEFNFYKTKKDLDIIYLILFTFLKIPNLLFNIFPFITLFAGIVFYLKIYNYNEIISLRVMGYSNIRIILIPALTCFVLGYLIIFFIVPFSSSMVKYYEELKSRFNETKNVIFVNETGVWIIDRTDKDKNIIRIEKIDNNFSSFNQITIYNYDLDNNFLQRIDAQEGIIINNAWQLNKVNIISSILILLLKV
;
A
#
# COMPACT_ATOMS: atom_id res chain seq x y z
N MET A 1 -31.25 18.84 -28.54
CA MET A 1 -31.10 19.80 -27.41
C MET A 1 -30.73 19.12 -26.09
N LEU A 2 -31.45 18.09 -25.64
CA LEU A 2 -31.13 17.34 -24.38
C LEU A 2 -29.68 16.80 -24.35
N ASN A 3 -29.17 16.27 -25.47
CA ASN A 3 -27.79 15.77 -25.54
C ASN A 3 -26.73 16.84 -25.34
N SER A 4 -26.97 18.08 -25.75
CA SER A 4 -26.02 19.20 -25.61
C SER A 4 -25.88 19.65 -24.16
N ILE A 5 -26.98 19.68 -23.39
CA ILE A 5 -27.02 20.04 -21.99
C ILE A 5 -26.36 18.94 -21.15
N ASN A 6 -26.64 17.65 -21.39
CA ASN A 6 -26.01 16.55 -20.71
C ASN A 6 -24.48 16.60 -20.91
N ARG A 7 -24.05 16.84 -22.16
CA ARG A 7 -22.62 16.99 -22.48
C ARG A 7 -21.97 18.18 -21.75
N TYR A 8 -22.70 19.27 -21.59
CA TYR A 8 -22.24 20.43 -20.82
C TYR A 8 -22.04 20.05 -19.34
N ILE A 9 -23.04 19.43 -18.71
CA ILE A 9 -22.98 19.00 -17.30
C ILE A 9 -21.78 18.04 -17.08
N ILE A 10 -21.63 17.04 -17.95
CA ILE A 10 -20.50 16.11 -17.90
C ILE A 10 -19.17 16.84 -18.00
N LYS A 11 -19.04 17.76 -18.96
CA LYS A 11 -17.81 18.52 -19.19
C LYS A 11 -17.45 19.39 -17.99
N GLU A 12 -18.40 20.08 -17.39
CA GLU A 12 -18.17 20.92 -16.21
C GLU A 12 -17.84 20.08 -14.97
N PHE A 13 -18.50 18.92 -14.81
CA PHE A 13 -18.14 17.96 -13.75
C PHE A 13 -16.71 17.42 -13.94
N LEU A 14 -16.33 17.01 -15.15
CA LEU A 14 -14.98 16.53 -15.45
C LEU A 14 -13.92 17.60 -15.22
N LYS A 15 -14.19 18.88 -15.52
CA LYS A 15 -13.29 19.98 -15.18
C LYS A 15 -13.09 20.12 -13.67
N SER A 16 -14.18 20.06 -12.91
CA SER A 16 -14.11 20.09 -11.43
C SER A 16 -13.33 18.91 -10.90
N LEU A 17 -13.53 17.72 -11.45
CA LEU A 17 -12.79 16.51 -11.09
C LEU A 17 -11.29 16.65 -11.41
N LEU A 18 -10.91 17.18 -12.56
CA LEU A 18 -9.51 17.42 -12.91
C LEU A 18 -8.84 18.43 -11.95
N ILE A 19 -9.53 19.51 -11.59
CA ILE A 19 -9.00 20.51 -10.64
C ILE A 19 -8.75 19.86 -9.28
N VAL A 20 -9.74 19.15 -8.75
CA VAL A 20 -9.61 18.48 -7.44
C VAL A 20 -8.52 17.41 -7.49
N THR A 21 -8.45 16.61 -8.56
CA THR A 21 -7.40 15.62 -8.76
C THR A 21 -6.02 16.27 -8.76
N ALA A 22 -5.84 17.40 -9.46
CA ALA A 22 -4.56 18.11 -9.50
C ALA A 22 -4.15 18.64 -8.11
N VAL A 23 -5.08 19.18 -7.33
CA VAL A 23 -4.83 19.63 -5.96
C VAL A 23 -4.46 18.44 -5.07
N MET A 24 -5.22 17.37 -5.09
CA MET A 24 -4.94 16.18 -4.29
C MET A 24 -3.61 15.53 -4.70
N LEU A 25 -3.30 15.49 -5.99
CA LEU A 25 -2.02 14.99 -6.52
C LEU A 25 -0.84 15.80 -5.99
N SER A 26 -0.93 17.13 -5.97
CA SER A 26 0.15 17.99 -5.45
C SER A 26 0.40 17.76 -3.95
N ILE A 27 -0.65 17.59 -3.16
CA ILE A 27 -0.53 17.28 -1.73
C ILE A 27 0.11 15.89 -1.54
N MET A 28 -0.35 14.88 -2.28
CA MET A 28 0.22 13.53 -2.22
C MET A 28 1.68 13.48 -2.62
N LEU A 29 2.07 14.21 -3.67
CA LEU A 29 3.45 14.32 -4.10
C LEU A 29 4.33 14.85 -2.95
N LEU A 30 3.90 15.90 -2.27
CA LEU A 30 4.65 16.45 -1.14
C LEU A 30 4.80 15.46 -0.01
N ILE A 31 3.72 14.78 0.39
CA ILE A 31 3.76 13.78 1.47
C ILE A 31 4.67 12.62 1.08
N THR A 32 4.52 12.08 -0.13
CA THR A 32 5.32 10.95 -0.60
C THR A 32 6.79 11.31 -0.74
N LEU A 33 7.10 12.53 -1.20
CA LEU A 33 8.48 13.02 -1.24
C LEU A 33 9.10 13.09 0.15
N LEU A 34 8.36 13.56 1.16
CA LEU A 34 8.85 13.60 2.54
C LEU A 34 9.10 12.20 3.10
N ASP A 35 8.22 11.25 2.82
CA ASP A 35 8.38 9.86 3.25
C ASP A 35 9.63 9.21 2.60
N GLU A 36 9.78 9.35 1.29
CA GLU A 36 10.93 8.78 0.58
C GLU A 36 12.23 9.52 0.91
N PHE A 37 12.17 10.82 1.25
CA PHE A 37 13.33 11.57 1.70
C PHE A 37 13.85 11.09 3.06
N ASN A 38 12.97 10.69 3.97
CA ASN A 38 13.36 10.08 5.23
C ASN A 38 14.09 8.75 5.00
N PHE A 39 13.60 7.95 4.05
CA PHE A 39 14.30 6.72 3.64
C PHE A 39 15.66 7.01 3.00
N TYR A 40 15.74 8.02 2.12
CA TYR A 40 16.98 8.46 1.48
C TYR A 40 18.04 8.85 2.51
N LYS A 41 17.69 9.59 3.55
CA LYS A 41 18.64 10.01 4.61
C LYS A 41 19.28 8.85 5.36
N THR A 42 18.59 7.72 5.47
CA THR A 42 19.10 6.54 6.18
C THR A 42 20.08 5.72 5.36
N LYS A 43 20.20 5.96 4.06
CA LYS A 43 21.02 5.20 3.12
C LYS A 43 22.02 6.09 2.41
N LYS A 44 23.32 5.93 2.70
CA LYS A 44 24.40 6.78 2.16
C LYS A 44 24.68 6.59 0.66
N ASP A 45 24.28 5.45 0.07
CA ASP A 45 24.63 5.07 -1.30
C ASP A 45 23.48 5.28 -2.30
N LEU A 46 22.38 5.94 -1.90
CA LEU A 46 21.26 6.23 -2.78
C LEU A 46 21.50 7.52 -3.57
N ASP A 47 21.38 7.45 -4.89
CA ASP A 47 21.34 8.64 -5.75
C ASP A 47 19.97 9.32 -5.64
N ILE A 48 19.94 10.66 -5.73
CA ILE A 48 18.73 11.47 -5.65
C ILE A 48 17.67 11.11 -6.71
N ILE A 49 18.10 10.52 -7.81
CA ILE A 49 17.22 10.00 -8.87
C ILE A 49 16.27 8.93 -8.34
N TYR A 50 16.73 8.04 -7.46
CA TYR A 50 15.88 7.00 -6.87
C TYR A 50 14.79 7.56 -5.97
N LEU A 51 15.04 8.67 -5.28
CA LEU A 51 14.02 9.38 -4.50
C LEU A 51 12.84 9.81 -5.38
N ILE A 52 13.15 10.45 -6.52
CA ILE A 52 12.13 10.90 -7.47
C ILE A 52 11.39 9.69 -8.06
N LEU A 53 12.14 8.66 -8.47
CA LEU A 53 11.59 7.44 -9.06
C LEU A 53 10.62 6.73 -8.09
N PHE A 54 11.02 6.55 -6.82
CA PHE A 54 10.19 5.94 -5.78
C PHE A 54 8.91 6.73 -5.54
N THR A 55 9.01 8.05 -5.52
CA THR A 55 7.84 8.93 -5.39
C THR A 55 6.85 8.70 -6.53
N PHE A 56 7.31 8.74 -7.79
CA PHE A 56 6.45 8.56 -8.96
C PHE A 56 5.82 7.16 -9.05
N LEU A 57 6.55 6.11 -8.65
CA LEU A 57 6.04 4.73 -8.67
C LEU A 57 4.88 4.51 -7.70
N LYS A 58 4.84 5.25 -6.59
CA LYS A 58 3.79 5.15 -5.56
C LYS A 58 2.49 5.90 -5.92
N ILE A 59 2.59 6.96 -6.73
CA ILE A 59 1.47 7.88 -7.00
C ILE A 59 0.21 7.16 -7.53
N PRO A 60 0.26 6.26 -8.52
CA PRO A 60 -0.94 5.66 -9.08
C PRO A 60 -1.73 4.85 -8.05
N ASN A 61 -1.04 4.15 -7.15
CA ASN A 61 -1.69 3.40 -6.06
C ASN A 61 -2.36 4.33 -5.04
N LEU A 62 -1.69 5.41 -4.68
CA LEU A 62 -2.24 6.41 -3.76
C LEU A 62 -3.46 7.11 -4.36
N LEU A 63 -3.40 7.49 -5.65
CA LEU A 63 -4.54 8.07 -6.36
C LEU A 63 -5.75 7.17 -6.35
N PHE A 64 -5.57 5.87 -6.60
CA PHE A 64 -6.65 4.90 -6.53
C PHE A 64 -7.30 4.87 -5.15
N ASN A 65 -6.50 4.82 -4.08
CA ASN A 65 -6.99 4.76 -2.70
C ASN A 65 -7.78 6.02 -2.29
N ILE A 66 -7.42 7.19 -2.80
CA ILE A 66 -8.07 8.47 -2.47
C ILE A 66 -9.17 8.84 -3.48
N PHE A 67 -9.34 8.08 -4.55
CA PHE A 67 -10.31 8.37 -5.60
C PHE A 67 -11.76 8.61 -5.10
N PRO A 68 -12.30 7.88 -4.09
CA PRO A 68 -13.62 8.17 -3.52
C PRO A 68 -13.71 9.59 -2.93
N PHE A 69 -12.66 10.05 -2.27
CA PHE A 69 -12.59 11.42 -1.74
C PHE A 69 -12.49 12.46 -2.85
N ILE A 70 -11.70 12.19 -3.89
CA ILE A 70 -11.58 13.05 -5.07
C ILE A 70 -12.95 13.26 -5.71
N THR A 71 -13.72 12.21 -5.92
CA THR A 71 -15.05 12.28 -6.54
C THR A 71 -16.05 13.04 -5.66
N LEU A 72 -15.99 12.86 -4.34
CA LEU A 72 -16.81 13.59 -3.39
C LEU A 72 -16.52 15.10 -3.45
N PHE A 73 -15.26 15.50 -3.33
CA PHE A 73 -14.88 16.92 -3.40
C PHE A 73 -15.15 17.52 -4.78
N ALA A 74 -14.91 16.78 -5.86
CA ALA A 74 -15.25 17.22 -7.21
C ALA A 74 -16.75 17.48 -7.36
N GLY A 75 -17.59 16.63 -6.76
CA GLY A 75 -19.03 16.84 -6.69
C GLY A 75 -19.41 18.12 -5.99
N ILE A 76 -18.80 18.38 -4.81
CA ILE A 76 -19.04 19.63 -4.05
C ILE A 76 -18.63 20.86 -4.89
N VAL A 77 -17.42 20.85 -5.46
CA VAL A 77 -16.92 21.96 -6.29
C VAL A 77 -17.84 22.21 -7.51
N PHE A 78 -18.26 21.14 -8.16
CA PHE A 78 -19.20 21.21 -9.29
C PHE A 78 -20.54 21.84 -8.90
N TYR A 79 -21.16 21.39 -7.80
CA TYR A 79 -22.44 21.94 -7.35
C TYR A 79 -22.35 23.39 -6.88
N LEU A 80 -21.29 23.74 -6.15
CA LEU A 80 -21.04 25.15 -5.78
C LEU A 80 -20.89 26.04 -7.00
N LYS A 81 -20.19 25.57 -8.02
CA LYS A 81 -20.01 26.30 -9.27
C LYS A 81 -21.34 26.57 -9.96
N ILE A 82 -22.15 25.52 -10.21
CA ILE A 82 -23.46 25.64 -10.86
C ILE A 82 -24.41 26.54 -10.04
N TYR A 83 -24.34 26.45 -8.70
CA TYR A 83 -25.15 27.28 -7.81
C TYR A 83 -24.74 28.76 -7.91
N ASN A 84 -23.45 29.08 -7.78
CA ASN A 84 -22.94 30.47 -7.77
C ASN A 84 -23.18 31.20 -9.10
N TYR A 85 -23.17 30.48 -10.23
CA TYR A 85 -23.46 31.07 -11.54
C TYR A 85 -24.94 31.05 -11.90
N ASN A 86 -25.85 30.72 -10.97
CA ASN A 86 -27.29 30.62 -11.20
C ASN A 86 -27.68 29.66 -12.36
N GLU A 87 -26.78 28.75 -12.75
CA GLU A 87 -27.01 27.82 -13.84
C GLU A 87 -28.10 26.80 -13.51
N ILE A 88 -28.31 26.51 -12.21
CA ILE A 88 -29.41 25.63 -11.74
C ILE A 88 -30.76 26.18 -12.19
N ILE A 89 -30.97 27.51 -12.11
CA ILE A 89 -32.23 28.14 -12.53
C ILE A 89 -32.39 28.01 -14.03
N SER A 90 -31.35 28.28 -14.80
CA SER A 90 -31.34 28.12 -16.24
C SER A 90 -31.64 26.69 -16.69
N LEU A 91 -31.03 25.68 -16.02
CA LEU A 91 -31.28 24.27 -16.30
C LEU A 91 -32.73 23.86 -15.98
N ARG A 92 -33.33 24.40 -14.92
CA ARG A 92 -34.74 24.16 -14.57
C ARG A 92 -35.67 24.76 -15.59
N VAL A 93 -35.43 25.98 -16.06
CA VAL A 93 -36.23 26.62 -17.12
C VAL A 93 -36.17 25.79 -18.43
N MET A 94 -35.04 25.15 -18.69
CA MET A 94 -34.88 24.22 -19.82
C MET A 94 -35.53 22.83 -19.60
N GLY A 95 -36.25 22.63 -18.48
CA GLY A 95 -36.98 21.40 -18.17
C GLY A 95 -36.15 20.30 -17.46
N TYR A 96 -34.98 20.61 -16.89
CA TYR A 96 -34.20 19.67 -16.11
C TYR A 96 -34.69 19.60 -14.65
N SER A 97 -35.04 18.41 -14.20
CA SER A 97 -35.35 18.17 -12.79
C SER A 97 -34.07 18.14 -11.95
N ASN A 98 -34.15 18.50 -10.66
CA ASN A 98 -33.01 18.43 -9.74
C ASN A 98 -32.37 17.05 -9.70
N ILE A 99 -33.18 15.99 -9.72
CA ILE A 99 -32.71 14.59 -9.73
C ILE A 99 -31.85 14.32 -10.97
N ARG A 100 -32.23 14.83 -12.13
CA ARG A 100 -31.47 14.64 -13.36
C ARG A 100 -30.12 15.37 -13.34
N ILE A 101 -30.08 16.58 -12.74
CA ILE A 101 -28.85 17.34 -12.58
C ILE A 101 -27.85 16.58 -11.65
N ILE A 102 -28.34 15.85 -10.65
CA ILE A 102 -27.53 15.02 -9.74
C ILE A 102 -27.13 13.69 -10.39
N LEU A 103 -28.07 13.06 -11.12
CA LEU A 103 -27.87 11.71 -11.67
C LEU A 103 -26.78 11.70 -12.76
N ILE A 104 -26.65 12.76 -13.56
CA ILE A 104 -25.67 12.82 -14.65
C ILE A 104 -24.22 12.75 -14.11
N PRO A 105 -23.78 13.59 -13.14
CA PRO A 105 -22.48 13.45 -12.51
C PRO A 105 -22.29 12.11 -11.81
N ALA A 106 -23.31 11.60 -11.09
CA ALA A 106 -23.25 10.31 -10.42
C ALA A 106 -22.99 9.15 -11.40
N LEU A 107 -23.67 9.14 -12.54
CA LEU A 107 -23.47 8.14 -13.58
C LEU A 107 -22.08 8.30 -14.23
N THR A 108 -21.62 9.53 -14.40
CA THR A 108 -20.25 9.81 -14.87
C THR A 108 -19.20 9.27 -13.90
N CYS A 109 -19.38 9.46 -12.58
CA CYS A 109 -18.50 8.88 -11.56
C CYS A 109 -18.50 7.35 -11.61
N PHE A 110 -19.66 6.73 -11.78
CA PHE A 110 -19.78 5.28 -11.87
C PHE A 110 -18.97 4.71 -13.06
N VAL A 111 -19.13 5.33 -14.25
CA VAL A 111 -18.38 4.93 -15.44
C VAL A 111 -16.87 5.14 -15.25
N LEU A 112 -16.46 6.29 -14.68
CA LEU A 112 -15.06 6.56 -14.38
C LEU A 112 -14.49 5.58 -13.38
N GLY A 113 -15.23 5.24 -12.31
CA GLY A 113 -14.79 4.25 -11.31
C GLY A 113 -14.55 2.88 -11.96
N TYR A 114 -15.44 2.46 -12.85
CA TYR A 114 -15.26 1.21 -13.59
C TYR A 114 -14.00 1.24 -14.48
N LEU A 115 -13.79 2.34 -15.22
CA LEU A 115 -12.58 2.50 -16.04
C LEU A 115 -11.30 2.50 -15.21
N ILE A 116 -11.32 3.13 -14.04
CA ILE A 116 -10.16 3.17 -13.12
C ILE A 116 -9.82 1.75 -12.64
N ILE A 117 -10.81 0.98 -12.21
CA ILE A 117 -10.60 -0.40 -11.75
C ILE A 117 -10.00 -1.25 -12.88
N PHE A 118 -10.52 -1.11 -14.10
CA PHE A 118 -10.11 -1.95 -15.22
C PHE A 118 -8.71 -1.59 -15.76
N PHE A 119 -8.35 -0.31 -15.84
CA PHE A 119 -7.10 0.16 -16.44
C PHE A 119 -6.04 0.55 -15.40
N ILE A 120 -6.42 1.31 -14.36
CA ILE A 120 -5.44 1.91 -13.44
C ILE A 120 -4.98 0.90 -12.40
N VAL A 121 -5.84 0.01 -11.90
CA VAL A 121 -5.45 -0.98 -10.87
C VAL A 121 -4.38 -1.95 -11.37
N PRO A 122 -4.48 -2.61 -12.54
CA PRO A 122 -3.42 -3.48 -13.02
C PRO A 122 -2.11 -2.75 -13.26
N PHE A 123 -2.18 -1.54 -13.83
CA PHE A 123 -1.01 -0.69 -14.06
C PHE A 123 -0.35 -0.28 -12.73
N SER A 124 -1.14 0.17 -11.77
CA SER A 124 -0.68 0.53 -10.43
C SER A 124 0.00 -0.64 -9.70
N SER A 125 -0.60 -1.84 -9.77
CA SER A 125 -0.03 -3.05 -9.14
C SER A 125 1.35 -3.39 -9.69
N SER A 126 1.54 -3.25 -11.00
CA SER A 126 2.85 -3.47 -11.64
C SER A 126 3.88 -2.44 -11.19
N MET A 127 3.49 -1.17 -11.06
CA MET A 127 4.38 -0.10 -10.57
C MET A 127 4.77 -0.28 -9.10
N VAL A 128 3.81 -0.67 -8.24
CA VAL A 128 4.07 -0.96 -6.82
C VAL A 128 5.03 -2.15 -6.68
N LYS A 129 4.82 -3.22 -7.46
CA LYS A 129 5.73 -4.38 -7.45
C LYS A 129 7.15 -3.97 -7.83
N TYR A 130 7.30 -3.18 -8.88
CA TYR A 130 8.61 -2.68 -9.30
C TYR A 130 9.26 -1.76 -8.26
N TYR A 131 8.46 -0.92 -7.58
CA TYR A 131 8.89 -0.11 -6.45
C TYR A 131 9.44 -0.96 -5.32
N GLU A 132 8.71 -2.02 -4.90
CA GLU A 132 9.11 -2.92 -3.83
C GLU A 132 10.39 -3.69 -4.19
N GLU A 133 10.52 -4.18 -5.43
CA GLU A 133 11.72 -4.85 -5.92
C GLU A 133 12.93 -3.93 -5.89
N LEU A 134 12.81 -2.70 -6.37
CA LEU A 134 13.90 -1.72 -6.32
C LEU A 134 14.26 -1.34 -4.89
N LYS A 135 13.28 -1.04 -4.07
CA LYS A 135 13.50 -0.62 -2.68
C LYS A 135 14.12 -1.72 -1.83
N SER A 136 13.78 -2.99 -2.10
CA SER A 136 14.36 -4.14 -1.43
C SER A 136 15.86 -4.31 -1.68
N ARG A 137 16.37 -3.85 -2.83
CA ARG A 137 17.82 -3.89 -3.16
C ARG A 137 18.64 -2.97 -2.27
N PHE A 138 18.02 -1.89 -1.78
CA PHE A 138 18.66 -0.91 -0.90
C PHE A 138 18.38 -1.15 0.58
N ASN A 139 17.45 -2.05 0.91
CA ASN A 139 17.24 -2.49 2.29
C ASN A 139 18.17 -3.65 2.62
N GLU A 140 19.23 -3.37 3.36
CA GLU A 140 20.13 -4.39 3.89
C GLU A 140 19.44 -5.32 4.90
N THR A 141 18.41 -4.83 5.57
CA THR A 141 17.55 -5.62 6.46
C THR A 141 16.31 -6.07 5.68
N LYS A 142 16.39 -7.24 5.07
CA LYS A 142 15.25 -7.91 4.41
C LYS A 142 14.30 -8.55 5.43
N ASN A 143 14.01 -7.86 6.53
CA ASN A 143 13.09 -8.37 7.54
C ASN A 143 11.66 -8.09 7.07
N VAL A 144 10.96 -9.13 6.68
CA VAL A 144 9.54 -9.07 6.32
C VAL A 144 8.74 -9.64 7.49
N ILE A 145 7.82 -8.84 8.02
CA ILE A 145 6.95 -9.24 9.11
C ILE A 145 5.56 -9.47 8.55
N PHE A 146 5.04 -10.68 8.73
CA PHE A 146 3.66 -11.03 8.42
C PHE A 146 2.91 -11.34 9.71
N VAL A 147 1.73 -10.78 9.87
CA VAL A 147 0.82 -11.08 10.97
C VAL A 147 -0.41 -11.77 10.39
N ASN A 148 -0.70 -12.98 10.87
CA ASN A 148 -1.92 -13.70 10.50
C ASN A 148 -2.55 -14.36 11.74
N GLU A 149 -3.66 -15.06 11.57
CA GLU A 149 -4.38 -15.75 12.66
C GLU A 149 -3.51 -16.82 13.37
N THR A 150 -2.44 -17.31 12.74
CA THR A 150 -1.55 -18.32 13.27
C THR A 150 -0.33 -17.75 14.00
N GLY A 151 -0.22 -16.43 14.11
CA GLY A 151 0.85 -15.72 14.80
C GLY A 151 1.62 -14.73 13.92
N VAL A 152 2.75 -14.28 14.42
CA VAL A 152 3.67 -13.37 13.75
C VAL A 152 4.80 -14.14 13.10
N TRP A 153 5.02 -13.91 11.83
CA TRP A 153 6.10 -14.49 11.04
C TRP A 153 7.11 -13.41 10.68
N ILE A 154 8.36 -13.63 11.04
CA ILE A 154 9.46 -12.72 10.75
C ILE A 154 10.44 -13.47 9.85
N ILE A 155 10.69 -12.94 8.67
CA ILE A 155 11.75 -13.46 7.79
C ILE A 155 12.94 -12.54 7.95
N ASP A 156 14.01 -13.06 8.51
CA ASP A 156 15.29 -12.37 8.65
C ASP A 156 16.29 -12.99 7.66
N ARG A 157 16.85 -12.17 6.79
CA ARG A 157 17.86 -12.59 5.82
C ARG A 157 19.17 -11.87 6.17
N THR A 158 20.13 -12.65 6.57
CA THR A 158 21.53 -12.22 6.75
C THR A 158 22.33 -12.63 5.50
N ASP A 159 23.50 -12.07 5.29
CA ASP A 159 24.36 -12.38 4.14
C ASP A 159 24.77 -13.87 4.04
N LYS A 160 24.60 -14.63 5.11
CA LYS A 160 24.97 -16.05 5.18
C LYS A 160 23.79 -16.99 5.28
N ASP A 161 22.69 -16.58 5.93
CA ASP A 161 21.58 -17.45 6.30
C ASP A 161 20.23 -16.74 6.14
N LYS A 162 19.19 -17.53 5.95
CA LYS A 162 17.79 -17.08 5.93
C LYS A 162 17.07 -17.71 7.12
N ASN A 163 16.64 -16.88 8.05
CA ASN A 163 15.90 -17.30 9.24
C ASN A 163 14.42 -16.96 9.10
N ILE A 164 13.55 -17.93 9.30
CA ILE A 164 12.11 -17.73 9.38
C ILE A 164 11.69 -17.98 10.82
N ILE A 165 11.25 -16.93 11.50
CA ILE A 165 10.86 -16.96 12.91
C ILE A 165 9.33 -16.91 12.96
N ARG A 166 8.71 -17.88 13.58
CA ARG A 166 7.28 -17.90 13.88
C ARG A 166 7.08 -17.71 15.38
N ILE A 167 6.23 -16.75 15.75
CA ILE A 167 5.85 -16.49 17.12
C ILE A 167 4.33 -16.66 17.21
N GLU A 168 3.86 -17.59 18.04
CA GLU A 168 2.43 -17.91 18.13
C GLU A 168 1.70 -16.98 19.08
N LYS A 169 2.34 -16.60 20.20
CA LYS A 169 1.76 -15.68 21.20
C LYS A 169 2.76 -14.64 21.66
N ILE A 170 2.28 -13.40 21.71
CA ILE A 170 3.05 -12.26 22.21
C ILE A 170 2.34 -11.75 23.46
N ASP A 171 3.12 -11.49 24.52
CA ASP A 171 2.59 -10.89 25.74
C ASP A 171 2.18 -9.43 25.50
N ASN A 172 1.16 -8.95 26.23
CA ASN A 172 0.60 -7.61 26.09
C ASN A 172 1.63 -6.48 26.23
N ASN A 173 2.74 -6.73 26.92
CA ASN A 173 3.81 -5.76 27.11
C ASN A 173 4.97 -5.90 26.12
N PHE A 174 4.88 -6.79 25.12
CA PHE A 174 5.95 -7.10 24.14
C PHE A 174 7.28 -7.49 24.80
N SER A 175 7.26 -7.92 26.06
CA SER A 175 8.45 -8.26 26.83
C SER A 175 8.83 -9.74 26.74
N SER A 176 7.85 -10.60 26.46
CA SER A 176 8.06 -12.04 26.27
C SER A 176 7.28 -12.58 25.10
N PHE A 177 7.83 -13.58 24.46
CA PHE A 177 7.30 -14.28 23.32
C PHE A 177 7.14 -15.76 23.65
N ASN A 178 5.97 -16.32 23.37
CA ASN A 178 5.66 -17.70 23.68
C ASN A 178 5.50 -18.52 22.40
N GLN A 179 5.95 -19.78 22.44
CA GLN A 179 5.90 -20.74 21.33
C GLN A 179 6.58 -20.17 20.06
N ILE A 180 7.91 -20.07 20.17
CA ILE A 180 8.76 -19.57 19.08
C ILE A 180 9.29 -20.78 18.30
N THR A 181 9.16 -20.74 16.99
CA THR A 181 9.80 -21.68 16.08
C THR A 181 10.69 -20.92 15.11
N ILE A 182 11.97 -21.25 15.05
CA ILE A 182 12.95 -20.67 14.15
C ILE A 182 13.38 -21.74 13.15
N TYR A 183 13.21 -21.45 11.86
CA TYR A 183 13.70 -22.27 10.76
C TYR A 183 14.91 -21.57 10.14
N ASN A 184 16.06 -22.24 10.16
CA ASN A 184 17.27 -21.75 9.55
C ASN A 184 17.48 -22.45 8.19
N TYR A 185 17.70 -21.64 7.16
CA TYR A 185 18.01 -22.08 5.80
C TYR A 185 19.32 -21.47 5.33
N ASP A 186 20.02 -22.16 4.47
CA ASP A 186 21.15 -21.63 3.71
C ASP A 186 20.66 -20.68 2.58
N LEU A 187 21.57 -19.92 1.96
CA LEU A 187 21.27 -19.03 0.83
C LEU A 187 20.63 -19.78 -0.36
N ASP A 188 20.96 -21.05 -0.54
CA ASP A 188 20.39 -21.94 -1.54
C ASP A 188 19.01 -22.51 -1.16
N ASN A 189 18.37 -21.99 -0.07
CA ASN A 189 17.14 -22.47 0.52
C ASN A 189 17.17 -23.94 1.02
N ASN A 190 18.34 -24.51 1.29
CA ASN A 190 18.44 -25.79 1.95
C ASN A 190 18.14 -25.64 3.44
N PHE A 191 17.30 -26.52 3.98
CA PHE A 191 16.98 -26.55 5.40
C PHE A 191 18.20 -26.99 6.22
N LEU A 192 18.62 -26.16 7.18
CA LEU A 192 19.74 -26.47 8.08
C LEU A 192 19.26 -27.03 9.41
N GLN A 193 18.40 -26.29 10.11
CA GLN A 193 17.87 -26.69 11.42
C GLN A 193 16.56 -25.97 11.75
N ARG A 194 15.82 -26.59 12.67
CA ARG A 194 14.65 -26.01 13.32
C ARG A 194 14.89 -25.91 14.81
N ILE A 195 14.57 -24.77 15.39
CA ILE A 195 14.70 -24.50 16.81
C ILE A 195 13.29 -24.19 17.33
N ASP A 196 12.77 -25.03 18.22
CA ASP A 196 11.51 -24.79 18.92
C ASP A 196 11.80 -24.36 20.36
N ALA A 197 11.24 -23.22 20.78
CA ALA A 197 11.39 -22.71 22.13
C ALA A 197 10.01 -22.39 22.73
N GLN A 198 9.84 -22.70 24.04
CA GLN A 198 8.56 -22.40 24.71
C GLN A 198 8.45 -20.90 25.02
N GLU A 199 9.54 -20.28 25.40
CA GLU A 199 9.60 -18.86 25.73
C GLU A 199 10.85 -18.21 25.16
N GLY A 200 10.77 -16.94 24.83
CA GLY A 200 11.90 -16.13 24.40
C GLY A 200 11.73 -14.67 24.78
N ILE A 201 12.85 -14.04 25.06
CA ILE A 201 12.96 -12.60 25.33
C ILE A 201 14.05 -12.02 24.45
N ILE A 202 13.94 -10.73 24.11
CA ILE A 202 14.99 -10.02 23.38
C ILE A 202 15.75 -9.15 24.36
N ILE A 203 17.04 -9.46 24.55
CA ILE A 203 17.95 -8.69 25.41
C ILE A 203 19.15 -8.26 24.55
N ASN A 204 19.47 -6.97 24.53
CA ASN A 204 20.61 -6.42 23.79
C ASN A 204 20.66 -6.87 22.31
N ASN A 205 19.54 -6.84 21.62
CA ASN A 205 19.39 -7.25 20.21
C ASN A 205 19.66 -8.76 19.95
N ALA A 206 19.69 -9.59 20.98
CA ALA A 206 19.86 -11.04 20.88
C ALA A 206 18.65 -11.77 21.46
N TRP A 207 18.28 -12.89 20.84
CA TRP A 207 17.23 -13.77 21.35
C TRP A 207 17.78 -14.63 22.48
N GLN A 208 17.19 -14.53 23.65
CA GLN A 208 17.40 -15.47 24.73
C GLN A 208 16.21 -16.41 24.79
N LEU A 209 16.43 -17.68 24.40
CA LEU A 209 15.40 -18.69 24.30
C LEU A 209 15.46 -19.63 25.50
N ASN A 210 14.30 -20.02 26.02
CA ASN A 210 14.15 -20.92 27.15
C ASN A 210 13.44 -22.21 26.72
N LYS A 211 13.86 -23.35 27.26
CA LYS A 211 13.34 -24.70 26.93
C LYS A 211 13.38 -24.98 25.43
N VAL A 212 14.56 -25.01 24.91
CA VAL A 212 14.85 -25.15 23.47
C VAL A 212 14.96 -26.61 23.06
N ASN A 213 14.31 -26.96 21.95
CA ASN A 213 14.50 -28.24 21.26
C ASN A 213 15.04 -27.94 19.84
N ILE A 214 16.20 -28.53 19.49
CA ILE A 214 16.86 -28.30 18.20
C ILE A 214 16.80 -29.56 17.37
N ILE A 215 16.26 -29.45 16.14
CA ILE A 215 16.20 -30.52 15.15
C ILE A 215 17.07 -30.09 13.96
N SER A 216 18.20 -30.80 13.77
CA SER A 216 19.11 -30.52 12.65
C SER A 216 18.87 -31.49 11.48
N SER A 217 19.18 -31.03 10.25
CA SER A 217 19.06 -31.88 9.04
C SER A 217 19.90 -33.12 9.08
N ILE A 218 21.01 -33.12 9.81
CA ILE A 218 21.90 -34.29 10.02
C ILE A 218 21.19 -35.37 10.83
N LEU A 219 20.35 -35.03 11.81
CA LEU A 219 19.59 -35.99 12.61
C LEU A 219 18.48 -36.69 11.81
N ILE A 220 17.89 -35.99 10.82
CA ILE A 220 16.83 -36.52 9.95
C ILE A 220 17.38 -37.62 9.00
N LEU A 221 18.62 -37.45 8.55
CA LEU A 221 19.30 -38.44 7.72
C LEU A 221 19.65 -39.76 8.49
N LEU A 222 19.93 -39.65 9.79
CA LEU A 222 20.22 -40.80 10.65
C LEU A 222 18.97 -41.59 11.09
N LEU A 223 17.78 -41.00 11.02
CA LEU A 223 16.51 -41.67 11.33
C LEU A 223 15.85 -42.36 10.10
N LYS A 224 16.49 -42.29 8.93
CA LYS A 224 16.02 -42.85 7.65
C LYS A 224 16.81 -44.10 7.23
N VAL A 225 17.54 -44.74 8.13
CA VAL A 225 18.23 -46.07 7.93
C VAL A 225 17.45 -47.18 8.59
#